data_03e04dde9e1b113eb14d7d5b9910d0a2
#
_entry.id   03e04dde9e1b113eb14d7d5b9910d0a2
#
_cell.length_a   1.000
_cell.length_b   1.000
_cell.length_c   1.000
_cell.angle_alpha   90.00
_cell.angle_beta   90.00
_cell.angle_gamma   90.00
#
_symmetry.space_group_name_H-M   'P 1'
#
loop_
_entity.id
_entity.type
_entity.pdbx_description
1 polymer ?
#
loop_
_entity_poly.entity_id
_entity_poly.type
_entity_poly.pdbx_seq_one_letter_code
_entity_poly.pdbx_strand_id
1 'polypeptide(L)'
;MKNFELSPLFTDVSHGPPTCSSYWLVTQDRIRIRVALWRSEIQKGTVFICPGYSEYIEKYGKTAELLLEHGYTSVSLDWRGHGLADRLTPNPLLGHVETFSDYLKDFDAVIDWAQHLKLPKPWFVLGHSMGGAILLRHLQKNKHFKAVAFSCPMWGIKLSPPLRIFAYIYGSLARVFKFDKNFAPTRSEKGYFDESFEKNALTNDPDMWSYLIEQTTKHPSLKVGGPSTRWVTSCLLYTSDAADDSIRV
;
A
#
# COMPACT_ATOMS: atom_id res chain seq x y z
N MET A 1 -10.68 -7.59 -26.30
CA MET A 1 -10.52 -6.95 -24.97
C MET A 1 -9.65 -7.87 -24.13
N LYS A 2 -8.63 -7.37 -23.44
CA LYS A 2 -7.93 -8.19 -22.44
C LYS A 2 -8.93 -8.51 -21.33
N ASN A 3 -9.27 -9.78 -21.14
CA ASN A 3 -10.04 -10.22 -19.99
C ASN A 3 -9.09 -10.22 -18.79
N PHE A 4 -9.38 -9.40 -17.79
CA PHE A 4 -8.64 -9.43 -16.51
C PHE A 4 -9.21 -10.54 -15.64
N GLU A 5 -8.34 -11.32 -15.04
CA GLU A 5 -8.71 -12.39 -14.13
C GLU A 5 -9.30 -11.81 -12.83
N LEU A 6 -10.46 -12.32 -12.41
CA LEU A 6 -11.07 -11.93 -11.15
C LEU A 6 -10.22 -12.45 -9.99
N SER A 7 -10.12 -11.64 -8.94
CA SER A 7 -9.46 -12.01 -7.68
C SER A 7 -10.49 -12.13 -6.55
N PRO A 8 -10.15 -12.82 -5.45
CA PRO A 8 -10.98 -12.82 -4.25
C PRO A 8 -11.15 -11.41 -3.68
N LEU A 9 -12.33 -11.12 -3.16
CA LEU A 9 -12.64 -9.95 -2.33
C LEU A 9 -13.47 -10.43 -1.15
N PHE A 10 -13.05 -10.11 0.06
CA PHE A 10 -13.75 -10.49 1.29
C PHE A 10 -14.83 -9.47 1.63
N THR A 11 -15.98 -9.61 0.98
CA THR A 11 -17.11 -8.68 1.14
C THR A 11 -17.78 -8.77 2.50
N ASP A 12 -17.62 -9.91 3.19
CA ASP A 12 -18.10 -10.14 4.55
C ASP A 12 -17.47 -9.25 5.61
N VAL A 13 -16.31 -8.64 5.30
CA VAL A 13 -15.55 -7.78 6.22
C VAL A 13 -15.20 -6.41 5.64
N SER A 14 -15.37 -6.20 4.35
CA SER A 14 -14.98 -4.92 3.72
C SER A 14 -15.97 -3.78 4.01
N HIS A 15 -17.23 -4.10 4.30
CA HIS A 15 -18.33 -3.13 4.52
C HIS A 15 -18.37 -2.03 3.44
N GLY A 16 -18.03 -2.40 2.22
CA GLY A 16 -18.04 -1.49 1.07
C GLY A 16 -19.24 -1.71 0.17
N PRO A 17 -19.38 -0.91 -0.89
CA PRO A 17 -20.47 -1.04 -1.84
C PRO A 17 -20.56 -2.46 -2.43
N PRO A 18 -21.77 -3.00 -2.61
CA PRO A 18 -21.95 -4.35 -3.17
C PRO A 18 -21.50 -4.46 -4.62
N THR A 19 -21.44 -3.34 -5.34
CA THR A 19 -20.98 -3.25 -6.74
C THR A 19 -19.46 -3.23 -6.86
N CYS A 20 -18.76 -4.00 -6.05
CA CYS A 20 -17.31 -4.12 -6.12
C CYS A 20 -16.89 -5.27 -7.02
N SER A 21 -15.80 -5.07 -7.74
CA SER A 21 -15.06 -6.13 -8.43
C SER A 21 -13.60 -6.05 -8.08
N SER A 22 -12.94 -7.18 -7.97
CA SER A 22 -11.50 -7.21 -7.77
C SER A 22 -10.81 -8.06 -8.83
N TYR A 23 -9.57 -7.68 -9.17
CA TYR A 23 -8.84 -8.25 -10.29
C TYR A 23 -7.39 -8.51 -9.91
N TRP A 24 -6.81 -9.53 -10.55
CA TRP A 24 -5.38 -9.73 -10.58
C TRP A 24 -4.74 -8.91 -11.71
N LEU A 25 -3.70 -8.16 -11.37
CA LEU A 25 -2.84 -7.50 -12.34
C LEU A 25 -1.44 -8.09 -12.23
N VAL A 26 -0.74 -8.16 -13.36
CA VAL A 26 0.66 -8.60 -13.42
C VAL A 26 1.50 -7.40 -13.82
N THR A 27 2.45 -7.05 -12.96
CA THR A 27 3.38 -5.94 -13.19
C THR A 27 4.39 -6.27 -14.28
N GLN A 28 5.14 -5.26 -14.74
CA GLN A 28 6.19 -5.45 -15.77
C GLN A 28 7.30 -6.44 -15.34
N ASP A 29 7.54 -6.57 -14.03
CA ASP A 29 8.50 -7.53 -13.46
C ASP A 29 7.84 -8.83 -12.97
N ARG A 30 6.61 -9.11 -13.46
CA ARG A 30 5.84 -10.34 -13.29
C ARG A 30 5.40 -10.64 -11.87
N ILE A 31 5.27 -9.62 -11.03
CA ILE A 31 4.65 -9.75 -9.72
C ILE A 31 3.14 -9.59 -9.89
N ARG A 32 2.38 -10.47 -9.27
CA ARG A 32 0.94 -10.41 -9.26
C ARG A 32 0.47 -9.55 -8.09
N ILE A 33 -0.28 -8.51 -8.39
CA ILE A 33 -0.91 -7.62 -7.42
C ILE A 33 -2.44 -7.72 -7.54
N ARG A 34 -3.16 -7.32 -6.48
CA ARG A 34 -4.62 -7.29 -6.47
C ARG A 34 -5.11 -5.84 -6.52
N VAL A 35 -6.19 -5.61 -7.25
CA VAL A 35 -6.84 -4.30 -7.35
C VAL A 35 -8.34 -4.44 -7.16
N ALA A 36 -8.95 -3.52 -6.40
CA ALA A 36 -10.40 -3.40 -6.27
C ALA A 36 -10.92 -2.19 -7.04
N LEU A 37 -12.12 -2.33 -7.58
CA LEU A 37 -12.84 -1.31 -8.33
C LEU A 37 -14.28 -1.21 -7.82
N TRP A 38 -14.65 -0.04 -7.29
CA TRP A 38 -16.01 0.32 -6.92
C TRP A 38 -16.53 1.37 -7.92
N ARG A 39 -17.40 0.94 -8.85
CA ARG A 39 -17.88 1.81 -9.91
C ARG A 39 -19.04 2.67 -9.46
N SER A 40 -18.98 3.96 -9.80
CA SER A 40 -20.11 4.87 -9.70
C SER A 40 -20.81 5.00 -11.05
N GLU A 41 -22.13 4.96 -11.04
CA GLU A 41 -22.96 5.25 -12.23
C GLU A 41 -22.95 6.74 -12.58
N ILE A 42 -22.72 7.62 -11.59
CA ILE A 42 -22.73 9.09 -11.77
C ILE A 42 -21.45 9.57 -12.50
N GLN A 43 -20.34 8.84 -12.38
CA GLN A 43 -19.10 9.05 -13.13
C GLN A 43 -18.47 10.47 -13.00
N LYS A 44 -18.53 11.09 -11.83
CA LYS A 44 -17.85 12.41 -11.58
C LYS A 44 -16.34 12.37 -11.72
N GLY A 45 -15.74 11.19 -11.72
CA GLY A 45 -14.30 10.94 -11.80
C GLY A 45 -13.90 9.68 -11.08
N THR A 46 -12.60 9.44 -10.99
CA THR A 46 -12.04 8.27 -10.30
C THR A 46 -11.05 8.68 -9.24
N VAL A 47 -11.17 8.14 -8.04
CA VAL A 47 -10.24 8.33 -6.91
C VAL A 47 -9.42 7.05 -6.73
N PHE A 48 -8.10 7.16 -6.88
CA PHE A 48 -7.15 6.09 -6.59
C PHE A 48 -6.74 6.18 -5.12
N ILE A 49 -6.81 5.09 -4.40
CA ILE A 49 -6.44 4.99 -2.99
C ILE A 49 -5.17 4.14 -2.90
N CYS A 50 -4.09 4.76 -2.44
CA CYS A 50 -2.78 4.13 -2.24
C CYS A 50 -2.60 3.78 -0.77
N PRO A 51 -2.72 2.49 -0.38
CA PRO A 51 -2.67 2.02 1.00
C PRO A 51 -1.32 2.24 1.69
N GLY A 52 -1.33 2.18 3.02
CA GLY A 52 -0.14 2.15 3.85
C GLY A 52 0.49 0.76 3.95
N TYR A 53 1.54 0.65 4.77
CA TYR A 53 2.19 -0.62 5.10
C TYR A 53 1.23 -1.52 5.87
N SER A 54 1.23 -2.82 5.58
CA SER A 54 0.33 -3.85 6.12
C SER A 54 -1.17 -3.66 5.84
N GLU A 55 -1.53 -2.74 4.98
CA GLU A 55 -2.90 -2.50 4.57
C GLU A 55 -3.26 -3.26 3.28
N TYR A 56 -4.56 -3.37 3.03
CA TYR A 56 -5.14 -4.16 1.95
C TYR A 56 -6.46 -3.53 1.48
N ILE A 57 -6.99 -4.00 0.35
CA ILE A 57 -8.15 -3.36 -0.29
C ILE A 57 -9.42 -3.38 0.57
N GLU A 58 -9.68 -4.43 1.36
CA GLU A 58 -10.87 -4.54 2.21
C GLU A 58 -10.96 -3.42 3.26
N LYS A 59 -9.83 -2.94 3.76
CA LYS A 59 -9.80 -1.79 4.71
C LYS A 59 -10.52 -0.58 4.15
N TYR A 60 -10.48 -0.38 2.85
CA TYR A 60 -10.98 0.82 2.19
C TYR A 60 -12.44 0.71 1.73
N GLY A 61 -13.16 -0.35 2.09
CA GLY A 61 -14.58 -0.52 1.75
C GLY A 61 -15.45 0.66 2.20
N LYS A 62 -15.37 1.06 3.47
CA LYS A 62 -16.10 2.24 3.99
C LYS A 62 -15.73 3.54 3.28
N THR A 63 -14.46 3.73 2.94
CA THR A 63 -14.02 4.90 2.16
C THR A 63 -14.57 4.88 0.76
N ALA A 64 -14.60 3.70 0.13
CA ALA A 64 -15.17 3.53 -1.19
C ALA A 64 -16.69 3.81 -1.22
N GLU A 65 -17.40 3.42 -0.15
CA GLU A 65 -18.83 3.74 0.00
C GLU A 65 -19.07 5.25 0.02
N LEU A 66 -18.34 5.99 0.87
CA LEU A 66 -18.43 7.45 0.92
C LEU A 66 -18.11 8.10 -0.43
N LEU A 67 -17.09 7.62 -1.14
CA LEU A 67 -16.76 8.14 -2.46
C LEU A 67 -17.86 7.83 -3.47
N LEU A 68 -18.47 6.67 -3.40
CA LEU A 68 -19.58 6.26 -4.26
C LEU A 68 -20.81 7.14 -4.05
N GLU A 69 -21.18 7.42 -2.79
CA GLU A 69 -22.28 8.34 -2.43
C GLU A 69 -22.06 9.73 -3.03
N HIS A 70 -20.81 10.18 -3.12
CA HIS A 70 -20.46 11.44 -3.76
C HIS A 70 -20.32 11.37 -5.30
N GLY A 71 -20.56 10.19 -5.90
CA GLY A 71 -20.57 9.98 -7.35
C GLY A 71 -19.20 9.69 -7.96
N TYR A 72 -18.21 9.30 -7.15
CA TYR A 72 -16.87 8.93 -7.62
C TYR A 72 -16.71 7.42 -7.72
N THR A 73 -16.14 6.96 -8.81
CA THR A 73 -15.52 5.63 -8.89
C THR A 73 -14.28 5.61 -8.03
N SER A 74 -14.01 4.51 -7.32
CA SER A 74 -12.77 4.37 -6.56
C SER A 74 -12.02 3.09 -6.90
N VAL A 75 -10.69 3.16 -6.77
CA VAL A 75 -9.74 2.08 -7.03
C VAL A 75 -8.79 2.00 -5.85
N SER A 76 -8.56 0.80 -5.32
CA SER A 76 -7.49 0.54 -4.34
C SER A 76 -6.71 -0.70 -4.75
N LEU A 77 -5.50 -0.88 -4.19
CA LEU A 77 -4.64 -1.99 -4.54
C LEU A 77 -4.01 -2.63 -3.30
N ASP A 78 -3.67 -3.90 -3.43
CA ASP A 78 -2.70 -4.52 -2.54
C ASP A 78 -1.32 -4.39 -3.19
N TRP A 79 -0.41 -3.67 -2.54
CA TRP A 79 0.97 -3.59 -2.96
C TRP A 79 1.63 -4.98 -2.94
N ARG A 80 2.65 -5.21 -3.78
CA ARG A 80 3.50 -6.41 -3.65
C ARG A 80 3.90 -6.66 -2.20
N GLY A 81 3.82 -7.89 -1.75
CA GLY A 81 4.09 -8.27 -0.36
C GLY A 81 2.98 -7.94 0.65
N HIS A 82 1.86 -7.34 0.25
CA HIS A 82 0.74 -6.94 1.12
C HIS A 82 -0.58 -7.57 0.67
N GLY A 83 -1.58 -7.58 1.56
CA GLY A 83 -2.91 -8.13 1.27
C GLY A 83 -2.84 -9.53 0.66
N LEU A 84 -3.45 -9.75 -0.50
CA LEU A 84 -3.34 -11.01 -1.25
C LEU A 84 -2.37 -10.94 -2.44
N ALA A 85 -1.62 -9.83 -2.62
CA ALA A 85 -0.57 -9.77 -3.64
C ALA A 85 0.54 -10.79 -3.37
N ASP A 86 1.33 -11.11 -4.40
CA ASP A 86 2.42 -12.06 -4.29
C ASP A 86 3.37 -11.70 -3.15
N ARG A 87 3.67 -12.69 -2.30
CA ARG A 87 4.70 -12.59 -1.27
C ARG A 87 6.07 -12.77 -1.90
N LEU A 88 7.01 -11.93 -1.52
CA LEU A 88 8.35 -11.93 -2.11
C LEU A 88 9.36 -12.76 -1.31
N THR A 89 8.90 -13.41 -0.25
CA THR A 89 9.69 -14.30 0.62
C THR A 89 8.87 -15.53 0.99
N PRO A 90 9.51 -16.64 1.39
CA PRO A 90 8.81 -17.83 1.86
C PRO A 90 7.95 -17.58 3.12
N ASN A 91 8.34 -16.62 3.98
CA ASN A 91 7.53 -16.23 5.13
C ASN A 91 6.49 -15.20 4.71
N PRO A 92 5.19 -15.54 4.67
CA PRO A 92 4.13 -14.64 4.20
C PRO A 92 3.89 -13.44 5.13
N LEU A 93 4.35 -13.51 6.38
CA LEU A 93 4.22 -12.43 7.36
C LEU A 93 5.38 -11.42 7.30
N LEU A 94 6.44 -11.71 6.54
CA LEU A 94 7.55 -10.79 6.38
C LEU A 94 7.24 -9.72 5.33
N GLY A 95 7.05 -8.48 5.75
CA GLY A 95 6.93 -7.34 4.83
C GLY A 95 8.26 -7.09 4.11
N HIS A 96 8.32 -7.38 2.81
CA HIS A 96 9.56 -7.32 2.03
C HIS A 96 9.36 -6.65 0.68
N VAL A 97 10.41 -5.95 0.25
CA VAL A 97 10.59 -5.46 -1.13
C VAL A 97 12.09 -5.40 -1.43
N GLU A 98 12.49 -5.71 -2.65
CA GLU A 98 13.91 -5.65 -3.04
C GLU A 98 14.38 -4.20 -3.13
N THR A 99 13.61 -3.34 -3.77
CA THR A 99 13.83 -1.88 -3.76
C THR A 99 12.50 -1.18 -3.53
N PHE A 100 12.50 -0.08 -2.78
CA PHE A 100 11.27 0.65 -2.51
C PHE A 100 10.66 1.23 -3.80
N SER A 101 11.48 1.49 -4.81
CA SER A 101 11.04 1.93 -6.13
C SER A 101 10.21 0.88 -6.89
N ASP A 102 10.27 -0.39 -6.48
CA ASP A 102 9.48 -1.45 -7.14
C ASP A 102 7.97 -1.23 -6.96
N TYR A 103 7.55 -0.55 -5.89
CA TYR A 103 6.15 -0.16 -5.70
C TYR A 103 5.63 0.78 -6.80
N LEU A 104 6.51 1.53 -7.48
CA LEU A 104 6.11 2.33 -8.63
C LEU A 104 5.63 1.46 -9.78
N LYS A 105 6.22 0.28 -9.98
CA LYS A 105 5.78 -0.68 -11.01
C LYS A 105 4.38 -1.21 -10.72
N ASP A 106 4.04 -1.37 -9.43
CA ASP A 106 2.69 -1.78 -9.03
C ASP A 106 1.68 -0.70 -9.40
N PHE A 107 2.00 0.54 -9.06
CA PHE A 107 1.11 1.65 -9.34
C PHE A 107 0.98 1.94 -10.85
N ASP A 108 2.07 1.83 -11.60
CA ASP A 108 2.04 1.95 -13.05
C ASP A 108 1.12 0.90 -13.68
N ALA A 109 1.15 -0.36 -13.20
CA ALA A 109 0.25 -1.41 -13.67
C ALA A 109 -1.23 -1.07 -13.39
N VAL A 110 -1.53 -0.43 -12.25
CA VAL A 110 -2.89 0.05 -11.92
C VAL A 110 -3.31 1.19 -12.84
N ILE A 111 -2.44 2.13 -13.14
CA ILE A 111 -2.70 3.25 -14.05
C ILE A 111 -2.97 2.73 -15.47
N ASP A 112 -2.14 1.82 -15.98
CA ASP A 112 -2.32 1.22 -17.31
C ASP A 112 -3.65 0.45 -17.41
N TRP A 113 -3.98 -0.30 -16.36
CA TRP A 113 -5.25 -1.01 -16.27
C TRP A 113 -6.44 -0.06 -16.25
N ALA A 114 -6.37 1.04 -15.47
CA ALA A 114 -7.43 2.04 -15.39
C ALA A 114 -7.64 2.77 -16.73
N GLN A 115 -6.54 3.05 -17.46
CA GLN A 115 -6.58 3.60 -18.82
C GLN A 115 -7.26 2.63 -19.79
N HIS A 116 -6.89 1.35 -19.73
CA HIS A 116 -7.47 0.31 -20.56
C HIS A 116 -9.00 0.18 -20.34
N LEU A 117 -9.44 0.23 -19.08
CA LEU A 117 -10.86 0.21 -18.72
C LEU A 117 -11.59 1.53 -19.01
N LYS A 118 -10.86 2.58 -19.43
CA LYS A 118 -11.39 3.94 -19.66
C LYS A 118 -12.15 4.46 -18.44
N LEU A 119 -11.57 4.30 -17.23
CA LEU A 119 -12.22 4.76 -16.02
C LEU A 119 -12.52 6.27 -16.08
N PRO A 120 -13.64 6.73 -15.48
CA PRO A 120 -14.09 8.11 -15.57
C PRO A 120 -13.02 9.12 -15.15
N LYS A 121 -12.81 10.16 -15.93
CA LYS A 121 -11.97 11.31 -15.60
C LYS A 121 -12.85 12.46 -15.06
N PRO A 122 -12.30 13.42 -14.26
CA PRO A 122 -10.89 13.52 -13.89
C PRO A 122 -10.46 12.47 -12.87
N TRP A 123 -9.14 12.20 -12.83
CA TRP A 123 -8.54 11.31 -11.86
C TRP A 123 -8.00 12.08 -10.66
N PHE A 124 -8.20 11.52 -9.48
CA PHE A 124 -7.70 12.01 -8.20
C PHE A 124 -6.96 10.87 -7.51
N VAL A 125 -6.08 11.19 -6.56
CA VAL A 125 -5.39 10.17 -5.80
C VAL A 125 -5.25 10.57 -4.33
N LEU A 126 -5.44 9.59 -3.46
CA LEU A 126 -5.25 9.65 -2.01
C LEU A 126 -4.11 8.72 -1.62
N GLY A 127 -3.02 9.24 -1.09
CA GLY A 127 -1.91 8.45 -0.55
C GLY A 127 -1.94 8.42 0.97
N HIS A 128 -2.07 7.22 1.55
CA HIS A 128 -2.01 7.04 2.99
C HIS A 128 -0.66 6.44 3.41
N SER A 129 -0.02 7.02 4.43
CA SER A 129 1.21 6.49 5.04
C SER A 129 2.28 6.11 3.99
N MET A 130 2.68 4.83 3.90
CA MET A 130 3.62 4.31 2.88
C MET A 130 3.16 4.64 1.46
N GLY A 131 1.87 4.51 1.16
CA GLY A 131 1.32 4.87 -0.15
C GLY A 131 1.53 6.34 -0.51
N GLY A 132 1.55 7.23 0.49
CA GLY A 132 1.91 8.64 0.30
C GLY A 132 3.36 8.84 -0.14
N ALA A 133 4.31 8.10 0.44
CA ALA A 133 5.71 8.14 0.04
C ALA A 133 5.92 7.65 -1.40
N ILE A 134 5.25 6.54 -1.76
CA ILE A 134 5.30 5.98 -3.11
C ILE A 134 4.73 6.97 -4.12
N LEU A 135 3.56 7.53 -3.80
CA LEU A 135 2.85 8.47 -4.64
C LEU A 135 3.66 9.73 -4.92
N LEU A 136 4.36 10.28 -3.92
CA LEU A 136 5.18 11.49 -4.08
C LEU A 136 6.19 11.33 -5.23
N ARG A 137 6.89 10.19 -5.29
CA ARG A 137 7.83 9.88 -6.39
C ARG A 137 7.15 9.68 -7.74
N HIS A 138 5.97 9.02 -7.73
CA HIS A 138 5.21 8.84 -8.97
C HIS A 138 4.80 10.19 -9.58
N LEU A 139 4.36 11.12 -8.74
CA LEU A 139 3.92 12.46 -9.16
C LEU A 139 5.03 13.32 -9.76
N GLN A 140 6.27 13.13 -9.36
CA GLN A 140 7.41 13.83 -9.97
C GLN A 140 7.56 13.52 -11.46
N LYS A 141 7.16 12.31 -11.88
CA LYS A 141 7.33 11.83 -13.25
C LYS A 141 6.04 11.85 -14.08
N ASN A 142 4.89 11.88 -13.43
CA ASN A 142 3.59 11.66 -14.07
C ASN A 142 2.56 12.72 -13.64
N LYS A 143 1.79 13.23 -14.61
CA LYS A 143 0.75 14.25 -14.40
C LYS A 143 -0.65 13.69 -14.71
N HIS A 144 -0.97 12.49 -14.22
CA HIS A 144 -2.26 11.85 -14.49
C HIS A 144 -3.41 12.42 -13.67
N PHE A 145 -3.11 13.01 -12.51
CA PHE A 145 -4.10 13.39 -11.51
C PHE A 145 -4.39 14.88 -11.53
N LYS A 146 -5.69 15.23 -11.41
CA LYS A 146 -6.15 16.62 -11.29
C LYS A 146 -5.89 17.19 -9.90
N ALA A 147 -6.00 16.33 -8.87
CA ALA A 147 -5.67 16.69 -7.49
C ALA A 147 -5.15 15.46 -6.73
N VAL A 148 -4.37 15.76 -5.70
CA VAL A 148 -3.74 14.76 -4.83
C VAL A 148 -4.02 15.12 -3.38
N ALA A 149 -4.37 14.13 -2.57
CA ALA A 149 -4.50 14.26 -1.12
C ALA A 149 -3.55 13.27 -0.43
N PHE A 150 -2.99 13.69 0.70
CA PHE A 150 -2.16 12.86 1.54
C PHE A 150 -2.76 12.75 2.94
N SER A 151 -2.89 11.53 3.44
CA SER A 151 -3.31 11.21 4.80
C SER A 151 -2.15 10.60 5.56
N CYS A 152 -1.63 11.29 6.57
CA CYS A 152 -0.50 10.86 7.40
C CYS A 152 0.67 10.27 6.59
N PRO A 153 1.15 10.95 5.53
CA PRO A 153 2.12 10.38 4.61
C PRO A 153 3.46 10.09 5.29
N MET A 154 4.05 8.96 4.96
CA MET A 154 5.36 8.54 5.47
C MET A 154 6.49 9.27 4.70
N TRP A 155 6.76 10.53 5.04
CA TRP A 155 7.86 11.29 4.41
C TRP A 155 9.25 10.80 4.80
N GLY A 156 9.33 9.93 5.80
CA GLY A 156 10.56 9.31 6.25
C GLY A 156 10.36 8.52 7.54
N ILE A 157 11.36 7.71 7.88
CA ILE A 157 11.42 7.02 9.17
C ILE A 157 12.22 7.89 10.13
N LYS A 158 11.59 8.30 11.25
CA LYS A 158 12.26 9.10 12.28
C LYS A 158 13.30 8.25 13.01
N LEU A 159 14.57 8.48 12.69
CA LEU A 159 15.71 7.88 13.37
C LEU A 159 16.65 9.00 13.80
N SER A 160 17.28 8.85 14.98
CA SER A 160 18.39 9.71 15.37
C SER A 160 19.57 9.54 14.40
N PRO A 161 20.43 10.56 14.20
CA PRO A 161 21.54 10.45 13.25
C PRO A 161 22.43 9.22 13.47
N PRO A 162 22.85 8.86 14.71
CA PRO A 162 23.64 7.65 14.93
C PRO A 162 22.90 6.37 14.53
N LEU A 163 21.59 6.30 14.84
CA LEU A 163 20.77 5.13 14.52
C LEU A 163 20.54 5.01 13.01
N ARG A 164 20.47 6.12 12.29
CA ARG A 164 20.38 6.14 10.83
C ARG A 164 21.65 5.58 10.18
N ILE A 165 22.84 6.04 10.66
CA ILE A 165 24.12 5.52 10.19
C ILE A 165 24.21 4.03 10.48
N PHE A 166 23.85 3.60 11.69
CA PHE A 166 23.81 2.18 12.05
C PHE A 166 22.88 1.39 11.11
N ALA A 167 21.69 1.89 10.81
CA ALA A 167 20.75 1.22 9.93
C ALA A 167 21.32 1.02 8.51
N TYR A 168 22.06 1.99 7.98
CA TYR A 168 22.73 1.86 6.68
C TYR A 168 23.86 0.83 6.71
N ILE A 169 24.72 0.89 7.73
CA ILE A 169 25.82 -0.08 7.86
C ILE A 169 25.27 -1.49 8.05
N TYR A 170 24.33 -1.66 8.99
CA TYR A 170 23.68 -2.94 9.25
C TYR A 170 23.00 -3.50 8.02
N GLY A 171 22.22 -2.68 7.31
CA GLY A 171 21.54 -3.09 6.10
C GLY A 171 22.48 -3.47 4.96
N SER A 172 23.61 -2.76 4.83
CA SER A 172 24.65 -3.10 3.84
C SER A 172 25.32 -4.43 4.17
N LEU A 173 25.68 -4.65 5.44
CA LEU A 173 26.25 -5.93 5.90
C LEU A 173 25.23 -7.07 5.75
N ALA A 174 23.97 -6.84 6.14
CA ALA A 174 22.91 -7.81 5.99
C ALA A 174 22.75 -8.27 4.53
N ARG A 175 22.90 -7.35 3.57
CA ARG A 175 22.86 -7.66 2.14
C ARG A 175 24.07 -8.50 1.71
N VAL A 176 25.28 -8.12 2.11
CA VAL A 176 26.52 -8.86 1.78
C VAL A 176 26.46 -10.29 2.31
N PHE A 177 25.99 -10.46 3.54
CA PHE A 177 25.88 -11.76 4.19
C PHE A 177 24.54 -12.48 3.94
N LYS A 178 23.66 -11.93 3.07
CA LYS A 178 22.39 -12.54 2.61
C LYS A 178 21.36 -12.80 3.73
N PHE A 179 21.36 -12.00 4.79
CA PHE A 179 20.32 -12.06 5.83
C PHE A 179 19.39 -10.83 5.87
N ASP A 180 19.48 -9.99 4.88
CA ASP A 180 18.64 -8.79 4.69
C ASP A 180 17.15 -9.10 4.42
N LYS A 181 16.84 -10.36 4.09
CA LYS A 181 15.47 -10.91 3.99
C LYS A 181 14.94 -11.46 5.32
N ASN A 182 15.59 -11.17 6.43
CA ASN A 182 15.08 -11.44 7.78
C ASN A 182 14.38 -10.19 8.32
N PHE A 183 13.57 -10.35 9.36
CA PHE A 183 12.97 -9.22 10.05
C PHE A 183 14.02 -8.20 10.46
N ALA A 184 13.68 -6.92 10.33
CA ALA A 184 14.53 -5.84 10.83
C ALA A 184 14.69 -5.98 12.36
N PRO A 185 15.80 -5.49 12.96
CA PRO A 185 15.99 -5.51 14.40
C PRO A 185 14.74 -5.02 15.15
N THR A 186 14.34 -5.70 16.21
CA THR A 186 13.14 -5.45 17.02
C THR A 186 11.79 -5.72 16.31
N ARG A 187 11.79 -6.28 15.11
CA ARG A 187 10.59 -6.66 14.37
C ARG A 187 10.43 -8.19 14.34
N SER A 188 9.18 -8.63 14.16
CA SER A 188 8.82 -10.05 14.16
C SER A 188 7.60 -10.28 13.27
N GLU A 189 7.04 -11.47 13.31
CA GLU A 189 5.76 -11.80 12.66
C GLU A 189 4.57 -11.01 13.20
N LYS A 190 4.70 -10.42 14.40
CA LYS A 190 3.67 -9.55 14.96
C LYS A 190 3.59 -8.25 14.15
N GLY A 191 2.39 -7.97 13.67
CA GLY A 191 2.03 -6.73 12.97
C GLY A 191 1.27 -5.77 13.87
N TYR A 192 0.82 -4.68 13.30
CA TYR A 192 0.02 -3.66 14.00
C TYR A 192 -1.28 -4.24 14.58
N PHE A 193 -1.90 -5.20 13.92
CA PHE A 193 -3.17 -5.80 14.33
C PHE A 193 -3.04 -6.89 15.41
N ASP A 194 -1.84 -7.16 15.89
CA ASP A 194 -1.58 -8.08 17.00
C ASP A 194 -1.39 -7.35 18.35
N GLU A 195 -1.47 -6.01 18.33
CA GLU A 195 -1.45 -5.16 19.53
C GLU A 195 -2.86 -5.01 20.14
N SER A 196 -2.94 -4.60 21.39
CA SER A 196 -4.22 -4.19 22.00
C SER A 196 -4.60 -2.78 21.57
N PHE A 197 -5.91 -2.44 21.72
CA PHE A 197 -6.40 -1.08 21.39
C PHE A 197 -5.61 0.01 22.12
N GLU A 198 -5.28 -0.19 23.39
CA GLU A 198 -4.57 0.79 24.22
C GLU A 198 -3.14 1.05 23.77
N LYS A 199 -2.53 0.08 23.06
CA LYS A 199 -1.14 0.16 22.58
C LYS A 199 -1.04 0.45 21.08
N ASN A 200 -2.17 0.46 20.37
CA ASN A 200 -2.15 0.70 18.94
C ASN A 200 -1.76 2.14 18.62
N ALA A 201 -1.11 2.32 17.47
CA ALA A 201 -0.69 3.62 16.95
C ALA A 201 -1.47 4.04 15.68
N LEU A 202 -2.53 3.30 15.32
CA LEU A 202 -3.21 3.48 14.04
C LEU A 202 -4.47 4.33 14.14
N THR A 203 -5.23 4.19 15.24
CA THR A 203 -6.50 4.90 15.41
C THR A 203 -6.86 5.08 16.89
N ASN A 204 -7.52 6.19 17.21
CA ASN A 204 -8.13 6.44 18.52
C ASN A 204 -9.61 6.04 18.54
N ASP A 205 -10.15 5.54 17.43
CA ASP A 205 -11.53 5.13 17.28
C ASP A 205 -11.63 3.61 17.51
N PRO A 206 -12.34 3.16 18.59
CA PRO A 206 -12.50 1.75 18.93
C PRO A 206 -13.30 0.97 17.87
N ASP A 207 -14.25 1.62 17.19
CA ASP A 207 -15.05 0.97 16.16
C ASP A 207 -14.21 0.70 14.91
N MET A 208 -13.35 1.66 14.52
CA MET A 208 -12.38 1.44 13.46
C MET A 208 -11.35 0.38 13.83
N TRP A 209 -10.89 0.34 15.08
CA TRP A 209 -10.00 -0.71 15.53
C TRP A 209 -10.65 -2.08 15.43
N SER A 210 -11.88 -2.23 15.94
CA SER A 210 -12.65 -3.48 15.86
C SER A 210 -12.86 -3.93 14.42
N TYR A 211 -13.15 -3.00 13.51
CA TYR A 211 -13.28 -3.26 12.08
C TYR A 211 -11.99 -3.84 11.47
N LEU A 212 -10.82 -3.29 11.81
CA LEU A 212 -9.54 -3.77 11.30
C LEU A 212 -9.16 -5.14 11.87
N ILE A 213 -9.43 -5.36 13.17
CA ILE A 213 -9.18 -6.65 13.83
C ILE A 213 -10.09 -7.75 13.28
N GLU A 214 -11.37 -7.45 13.04
CA GLU A 214 -12.30 -8.39 12.43
C GLU A 214 -11.79 -8.91 11.08
N GLN A 215 -11.33 -8.01 10.21
CA GLN A 215 -10.82 -8.35 8.89
C GLN A 215 -9.66 -9.34 8.95
N THR A 216 -8.67 -9.05 9.80
CA THR A 216 -7.47 -9.89 9.91
C THR A 216 -7.69 -11.16 10.75
N THR A 217 -8.72 -11.20 11.57
CA THR A 217 -9.11 -12.40 12.31
C THR A 217 -9.86 -13.38 11.42
N LYS A 218 -10.82 -12.90 10.65
CA LYS A 218 -11.58 -13.74 9.71
C LYS A 218 -10.74 -14.16 8.50
N HIS A 219 -9.86 -13.28 8.03
CA HIS A 219 -9.02 -13.51 6.86
C HIS A 219 -7.52 -13.30 7.18
N PRO A 220 -6.87 -14.25 7.88
CA PRO A 220 -5.47 -14.12 8.30
C PRO A 220 -4.48 -13.93 7.14
N SER A 221 -4.84 -14.35 5.93
CA SER A 221 -4.03 -14.15 4.70
C SER A 221 -3.79 -12.68 4.35
N LEU A 222 -4.61 -11.76 4.89
CA LEU A 222 -4.43 -10.31 4.72
C LEU A 222 -3.30 -9.77 5.58
N LYS A 223 -2.91 -10.48 6.64
CA LYS A 223 -1.89 -10.00 7.59
C LYS A 223 -0.51 -9.90 6.97
N VAL A 224 0.20 -8.85 7.37
CA VAL A 224 1.64 -8.69 7.22
C VAL A 224 2.20 -8.27 8.58
N GLY A 225 3.26 -8.92 9.00
CA GLY A 225 3.97 -8.59 10.24
C GLY A 225 4.98 -7.45 10.05
N GLY A 226 6.10 -7.53 10.73
CA GLY A 226 7.15 -6.51 10.65
C GLY A 226 7.87 -6.50 9.29
N PRO A 227 8.56 -5.39 8.97
CA PRO A 227 9.35 -5.28 7.74
C PRO A 227 10.67 -6.03 7.84
N SER A 228 11.17 -6.45 6.68
CA SER A 228 12.53 -6.97 6.53
C SER A 228 13.59 -5.86 6.68
N THR A 229 14.81 -6.24 7.00
CA THR A 229 15.96 -5.32 7.00
C THR A 229 16.11 -4.63 5.65
N ARG A 230 15.90 -5.36 4.55
CA ARG A 230 15.94 -4.83 3.20
C ARG A 230 14.87 -3.75 2.97
N TRP A 231 13.63 -4.03 3.39
CA TRP A 231 12.54 -3.07 3.26
C TRP A 231 12.88 -1.75 3.98
N VAL A 232 13.34 -1.84 5.25
CA VAL A 232 13.70 -0.65 6.05
C VAL A 232 14.82 0.14 5.40
N THR A 233 15.90 -0.53 4.99
CA THR A 233 17.07 0.14 4.37
C THR A 233 16.68 0.80 3.06
N SER A 234 15.91 0.10 2.22
CA SER A 234 15.46 0.63 0.94
C SER A 234 14.50 1.81 1.12
N CYS A 235 13.63 1.75 2.13
CA CYS A 235 12.73 2.85 2.48
C CYS A 235 13.51 4.10 2.94
N LEU A 236 14.53 3.94 3.78
CA LEU A 236 15.38 5.05 4.23
C LEU A 236 16.09 5.74 3.07
N LEU A 237 16.62 4.99 2.11
CA LEU A 237 17.23 5.55 0.91
C LEU A 237 16.22 6.29 0.06
N TYR A 238 15.07 5.68 -0.19
CA TYR A 238 14.01 6.24 -1.03
C TYR A 238 13.47 7.57 -0.48
N THR A 239 13.26 7.65 0.84
CA THR A 239 12.70 8.85 1.48
C THR A 239 13.73 9.97 1.64
N SER A 240 15.03 9.66 1.81
CA SER A 240 16.08 10.69 1.80
C SER A 240 16.22 11.37 0.44
N ASP A 241 16.23 10.59 -0.65
CA ASP A 241 16.27 11.15 -2.00
C ASP A 241 15.05 12.02 -2.33
N ALA A 242 13.86 11.62 -1.85
CA ALA A 242 12.64 12.40 -2.07
C ALA A 242 12.66 13.75 -1.33
N ALA A 243 13.32 13.84 -0.18
CA ALA A 243 13.50 15.09 0.56
C ALA A 243 14.48 16.02 -0.15
N ASP A 244 15.57 15.50 -0.71
CA ASP A 244 16.57 16.30 -1.45
C ASP A 244 16.01 16.87 -2.75
N ASP A 245 15.18 16.11 -3.47
CA ASP A 245 14.53 16.58 -4.70
C ASP A 245 13.44 17.66 -4.43
N SER A 246 12.80 17.63 -3.25
CA SER A 246 11.75 18.63 -2.89
C SER A 246 12.31 20.00 -2.51
N ILE A 247 13.62 20.10 -2.20
CA ILE A 247 14.30 21.36 -1.86
C ILE A 247 14.75 22.13 -3.13
N ARG A 248 14.65 21.51 -4.31
CA ARG A 248 15.09 22.09 -5.59
C ARG A 248 13.97 22.69 -6.45
N VAL A 249 12.84 23.06 -5.84
CA VAL A 249 11.75 23.79 -6.53
C VAL A 249 11.82 25.27 -6.20
#